data_c21ae44a9a79ccb58bf9647fa5f503c0
#
_entry.id   c21ae44a9a79ccb58bf9647fa5f503c0
#
_cell.length_a   1.000
_cell.length_b   1.000
_cell.length_c   1.000
_cell.angle_alpha   90.00
_cell.angle_beta   90.00
_cell.angle_gamma   90.00
#
_symmetry.space_group_name_H-M   'P 1'
#
loop_
_entity.id
_entity.type
_entity.pdbx_description
1 polymer ?
#
loop_
_entity_poly.entity_id
_entity_poly.type
_entity_poly.pdbx_seq_one_letter_code
_entity_poly.pdbx_strand_id
1 'polypeptide(L)'
;SRIDNFAAINSNYSALSLSYLMVDILDHIAISDDQYQEPFDLLFNHLKQMNQISMGSDVDQEELMLAASARYLWRLIKILGYKPELDHCSLSHKKRATNQIPQYFDFANGSITSSMARSNSLEQNPYQDQIQEMRPGVFKVLHYFNLLDTYNQDLNAQTILMQLNSMNDRSRSLNNSLAFLQKHLSFMIHKEFKSWKLVD
;
A
#
# COMPACT_ATOMS: atom_id res chain seq x y z
N SER A 1 26.71 -4.92 -20.05
CA SER A 1 25.57 -4.66 -19.16
C SER A 1 25.28 -5.93 -18.37
N ARG A 2 25.36 -5.84 -17.05
CA ARG A 2 25.01 -6.96 -16.16
C ARG A 2 23.49 -7.05 -16.15
N ILE A 3 22.94 -8.09 -16.76
CA ILE A 3 21.52 -8.38 -16.62
C ILE A 3 21.32 -8.84 -15.18
N ASP A 4 20.59 -8.05 -14.39
CA ASP A 4 20.20 -8.44 -13.03
C ASP A 4 19.26 -9.65 -13.16
N ASN A 5 19.78 -10.81 -12.81
CA ASN A 5 18.99 -12.04 -12.80
C ASN A 5 18.37 -12.19 -11.41
N PHE A 6 17.10 -11.87 -11.25
CA PHE A 6 16.34 -12.02 -10.01
C PHE A 6 16.05 -13.49 -9.65
N ALA A 7 17.10 -14.33 -9.68
CA ALA A 7 16.97 -15.77 -9.54
C ALA A 7 16.38 -16.22 -8.21
N ALA A 8 16.64 -15.50 -7.11
CA ALA A 8 16.10 -15.85 -5.81
C ALA A 8 14.59 -15.63 -5.71
N ILE A 9 14.04 -14.64 -6.41
CA ILE A 9 12.58 -14.43 -6.50
C ILE A 9 11.92 -15.69 -7.11
N ASN A 10 12.49 -16.26 -8.17
CA ASN A 10 11.93 -17.42 -8.86
C ASN A 10 11.87 -18.69 -8.01
N SER A 11 12.71 -18.80 -6.98
CA SER A 11 12.74 -19.94 -6.07
C SER A 11 11.86 -19.76 -4.81
N ASN A 12 11.26 -18.58 -4.63
CA ASN A 12 10.38 -18.28 -3.50
C ASN A 12 8.99 -17.86 -4.02
N TYR A 13 7.97 -18.69 -3.73
CA TYR A 13 6.61 -18.47 -4.24
C TYR A 13 6.01 -17.14 -3.80
N SER A 14 6.15 -16.76 -2.54
CA SER A 14 5.63 -15.48 -2.01
C SER A 14 6.31 -14.28 -2.67
N ALA A 15 7.64 -14.34 -2.83
CA ALA A 15 8.38 -13.30 -3.53
C ALA A 15 7.97 -13.18 -5.00
N LEU A 16 7.80 -14.31 -5.68
CA LEU A 16 7.39 -14.34 -7.08
C LEU A 16 5.99 -13.75 -7.26
N SER A 17 5.03 -14.17 -6.43
CA SER A 17 3.64 -13.71 -6.49
C SER A 17 3.52 -12.21 -6.23
N LEU A 18 4.19 -11.70 -5.18
CA LEU A 18 4.20 -10.28 -4.84
C LEU A 18 4.92 -9.44 -5.92
N SER A 19 6.05 -9.93 -6.45
CA SER A 19 6.77 -9.24 -7.52
C SER A 19 5.94 -9.18 -8.80
N TYR A 20 5.27 -10.28 -9.17
CA TYR A 20 4.39 -10.34 -10.32
C TYR A 20 3.23 -9.35 -10.19
N LEU A 21 2.61 -9.28 -9.01
CA LEU A 21 1.56 -8.31 -8.72
C LEU A 21 2.03 -6.87 -8.96
N MET A 22 3.25 -6.50 -8.51
CA MET A 22 3.77 -5.14 -8.68
C MET A 22 4.08 -4.82 -10.16
N VAL A 23 4.56 -5.79 -10.92
CA VAL A 23 4.77 -5.65 -12.37
C VAL A 23 3.43 -5.48 -13.09
N ASP A 24 2.43 -6.32 -12.77
CA ASP A 24 1.09 -6.26 -13.36
C ASP A 24 0.41 -4.90 -13.10
N ILE A 25 0.53 -4.38 -11.87
CA ILE A 25 0.03 -3.04 -11.52
C ILE A 25 0.67 -1.97 -12.40
N LEU A 26 1.99 -1.97 -12.55
CA LEU A 26 2.67 -0.96 -13.34
C LEU A 26 2.34 -1.06 -14.83
N ASP A 27 2.21 -2.29 -15.37
CA ASP A 27 1.83 -2.54 -16.76
C ASP A 27 0.43 -2.01 -17.10
N HIS A 28 -0.49 -2.08 -16.13
CA HIS A 28 -1.87 -1.62 -16.31
C HIS A 28 -2.06 -0.11 -16.10
N ILE A 29 -1.08 0.56 -15.48
CA ILE A 29 -1.13 2.01 -15.31
C ILE A 29 -0.69 2.65 -16.63
N ALA A 30 -1.65 3.22 -17.38
CA ALA A 30 -1.36 3.96 -18.61
C ALA A 30 -0.63 5.27 -18.26
N ILE A 31 0.69 5.23 -18.21
CA ILE A 31 1.55 6.38 -17.99
C ILE A 31 2.07 6.84 -19.35
N SER A 32 2.12 8.15 -19.60
CA SER A 32 2.74 8.71 -20.79
C SER A 32 4.27 8.50 -20.78
N ASP A 33 4.90 8.36 -21.93
CA ASP A 33 6.30 7.97 -22.08
C ASP A 33 7.29 8.77 -21.21
N ASP A 34 7.03 10.08 -21.03
CA ASP A 34 7.90 10.96 -20.25
C ASP A 34 7.80 10.78 -18.72
N GLN A 35 6.81 10.03 -18.23
CA GLN A 35 6.54 9.85 -16.80
C GLN A 35 6.90 8.45 -16.27
N TYR A 36 7.44 7.58 -17.14
CA TYR A 36 7.74 6.18 -16.77
C TYR A 36 8.98 6.01 -15.89
N GLN A 37 9.93 6.94 -15.95
CA GLN A 37 11.23 6.73 -15.33
C GLN A 37 11.13 6.49 -13.82
N GLU A 38 10.42 7.36 -13.09
CA GLU A 38 10.34 7.25 -11.62
C GLU A 38 9.58 6.01 -11.15
N PRO A 39 8.38 5.66 -11.69
CA PRO A 39 7.69 4.40 -11.40
C PRO A 39 8.51 3.16 -11.75
N PHE A 40 9.24 3.18 -12.88
CA PHE A 40 10.09 2.07 -13.30
C PHE A 40 11.28 1.88 -12.35
N ASP A 41 11.98 2.95 -11.98
CA ASP A 41 13.09 2.90 -11.03
C ASP A 41 12.61 2.41 -9.65
N LEU A 42 11.42 2.82 -9.24
CA LEU A 42 10.79 2.33 -8.02
C LEU A 42 10.54 0.82 -8.08
N LEU A 43 9.97 0.30 -9.20
CA LEU A 43 9.76 -1.13 -9.40
C LEU A 43 11.08 -1.89 -9.41
N PHE A 44 12.08 -1.40 -10.13
CA PHE A 44 13.39 -2.05 -10.22
C PHE A 44 14.06 -2.18 -8.85
N ASN A 45 13.99 -1.12 -8.04
CA ASN A 45 14.52 -1.13 -6.68
C ASN A 45 13.73 -2.09 -5.78
N HIS A 46 12.40 -2.16 -5.94
CA HIS A 46 11.57 -3.14 -5.24
C HIS A 46 11.97 -4.58 -5.58
N LEU A 47 12.13 -4.92 -6.87
CA LEU A 47 12.56 -6.25 -7.30
C LEU A 47 13.95 -6.61 -6.77
N LYS A 48 14.89 -5.68 -6.72
CA LYS A 48 16.19 -5.88 -6.06
C LYS A 48 16.04 -6.21 -4.58
N GLN A 49 15.20 -5.47 -3.87
CA GLN A 49 14.92 -5.70 -2.45
C GLN A 49 14.27 -7.08 -2.23
N MET A 50 13.26 -7.44 -3.04
CA MET A 50 12.62 -8.75 -2.98
C MET A 50 13.61 -9.89 -3.21
N ASN A 51 14.50 -9.75 -4.20
CA ASN A 51 15.55 -10.73 -4.46
C ASN A 51 16.53 -10.87 -3.28
N GLN A 52 16.92 -9.78 -2.64
CA GLN A 52 17.76 -9.80 -1.45
C GLN A 52 17.07 -10.48 -0.26
N ILE A 53 15.81 -10.16 0.00
CA ILE A 53 15.00 -10.81 1.05
C ILE A 53 14.92 -12.32 0.79
N SER A 54 14.69 -12.72 -0.47
CA SER A 54 14.57 -14.14 -0.87
C SER A 54 15.88 -14.93 -0.71
N MET A 55 17.05 -14.27 -0.73
CA MET A 55 18.36 -14.90 -0.46
C MET A 55 18.63 -15.10 1.04
N GLY A 56 17.93 -14.38 1.90
CA GLY A 56 18.07 -14.47 3.35
C GLY A 56 17.49 -15.79 3.90
N SER A 57 17.79 -16.05 5.16
CA SER A 57 17.20 -17.15 5.94
C SER A 57 16.45 -16.64 7.17
N ASP A 58 15.98 -15.39 7.11
CA ASP A 58 15.33 -14.74 8.24
C ASP A 58 13.97 -15.37 8.53
N VAL A 59 13.65 -15.53 9.81
CA VAL A 59 12.36 -16.09 10.27
C VAL A 59 11.18 -15.23 9.82
N ASP A 60 11.39 -13.92 9.68
CA ASP A 60 10.37 -12.94 9.32
C ASP A 60 10.34 -12.63 7.80
N GLN A 61 10.85 -13.52 6.95
CA GLN A 61 11.03 -13.29 5.51
C GLN A 61 9.73 -12.89 4.80
N GLU A 62 8.62 -13.55 5.13
CA GLU A 62 7.30 -13.23 4.57
C GLU A 62 6.84 -11.82 4.97
N GLU A 63 7.00 -11.45 6.22
CA GLU A 63 6.66 -10.11 6.70
C GLU A 63 7.54 -9.02 6.07
N LEU A 64 8.83 -9.31 5.84
CA LEU A 64 9.73 -8.42 5.10
C LEU A 64 9.24 -8.19 3.67
N MET A 65 8.80 -9.24 2.97
CA MET A 65 8.24 -9.14 1.63
C MET A 65 6.93 -8.33 1.59
N LEU A 66 6.04 -8.57 2.55
CA LEU A 66 4.80 -7.81 2.69
C LEU A 66 5.07 -6.32 2.98
N ALA A 67 6.01 -6.02 3.89
CA ALA A 67 6.38 -4.66 4.23
C ALA A 67 7.00 -3.92 3.02
N ALA A 68 7.89 -4.58 2.29
CA ALA A 68 8.50 -4.05 1.07
C ALA A 68 7.43 -3.76 0.00
N SER A 69 6.50 -4.70 -0.22
CA SER A 69 5.45 -4.58 -1.22
C SER A 69 4.42 -3.51 -0.86
N ALA A 70 4.00 -3.43 0.40
CA ALA A 70 3.09 -2.38 0.86
C ALA A 70 3.73 -0.98 0.76
N ARG A 71 5.03 -0.86 1.10
CA ARG A 71 5.78 0.39 0.95
C ARG A 71 5.98 0.80 -0.51
N TYR A 72 6.29 -0.15 -1.38
CA TYR A 72 6.36 0.08 -2.82
C TYR A 72 5.03 0.66 -3.34
N LEU A 73 3.92 -0.01 -3.05
CA LEU A 73 2.60 0.39 -3.54
C LEU A 73 2.17 1.76 -3.00
N TRP A 74 2.46 2.05 -1.73
CA TRP A 74 2.26 3.39 -1.15
C TRP A 74 3.02 4.47 -1.93
N ARG A 75 4.30 4.23 -2.24
CA ARG A 75 5.12 5.19 -3.00
C ARG A 75 4.63 5.36 -4.43
N LEU A 76 4.25 4.26 -5.09
CA LEU A 76 3.69 4.30 -6.44
C LEU A 76 2.42 5.15 -6.48
N ILE A 77 1.49 4.91 -5.56
CA ILE A 77 0.24 5.69 -5.44
C ILE A 77 0.53 7.19 -5.22
N LYS A 78 1.55 7.49 -4.43
CA LYS A 78 2.01 8.87 -4.20
C LYS A 78 2.58 9.52 -5.46
N ILE A 79 3.45 8.82 -6.21
CA ILE A 79 4.01 9.29 -7.49
C ILE A 79 2.89 9.59 -8.48
N LEU A 80 1.85 8.74 -8.52
CA LEU A 80 0.68 8.93 -9.37
C LEU A 80 -0.26 10.06 -8.92
N GLY A 81 0.00 10.70 -7.78
CA GLY A 81 -0.83 11.78 -7.24
C GLY A 81 -2.07 11.33 -6.47
N TYR A 82 -2.21 10.03 -6.19
CA TYR A 82 -3.39 9.44 -5.54
C TYR A 82 -3.17 9.07 -4.06
N LYS A 83 -2.18 9.69 -3.40
CA LYS A 83 -1.86 9.39 -2.00
C LYS A 83 -3.09 9.49 -1.10
N PRO A 84 -3.39 8.45 -0.27
CA PRO A 84 -4.50 8.50 0.68
C PRO A 84 -4.36 9.65 1.68
N GLU A 85 -5.43 10.43 1.88
CA GLU A 85 -5.48 11.47 2.89
C GLU A 85 -5.90 10.87 4.24
N LEU A 86 -4.98 10.85 5.20
CA LEU A 86 -5.17 10.23 6.51
C LEU A 86 -5.38 11.24 7.66
N ASP A 87 -5.27 12.53 7.36
CA ASP A 87 -5.31 13.59 8.39
C ASP A 87 -6.59 14.39 8.35
N HIS A 88 -7.30 14.44 7.22
CA HIS A 88 -8.54 15.21 7.06
C HIS A 88 -9.72 14.32 6.66
N CYS A 89 -10.87 14.61 7.24
CA CYS A 89 -12.12 13.92 6.90
C CYS A 89 -12.68 14.45 5.56
N SER A 90 -13.04 13.56 4.63
CA SER A 90 -13.60 13.92 3.30
C SER A 90 -14.83 14.80 3.37
N LEU A 91 -15.70 14.56 4.35
CA LEU A 91 -17.01 15.22 4.43
C LEU A 91 -17.01 16.48 5.31
N SER A 92 -16.31 16.45 6.44
CA SER A 92 -16.29 17.59 7.37
C SER A 92 -15.13 18.54 7.15
N HIS A 93 -14.13 18.13 6.33
CA HIS A 93 -12.85 18.83 6.13
C HIS A 93 -12.07 19.14 7.42
N LYS A 94 -12.50 18.54 8.54
CA LYS A 94 -11.84 18.72 9.82
C LYS A 94 -10.62 17.83 9.91
N LYS A 95 -9.56 18.38 10.49
CA LYS A 95 -8.36 17.62 10.81
C LYS A 95 -8.67 16.59 11.90
N ARG A 96 -8.19 15.38 11.72
CA ARG A 96 -8.27 14.30 12.70
C ARG A 96 -7.46 14.66 13.95
N ALA A 97 -7.99 14.37 15.12
CA ALA A 97 -7.22 14.46 16.35
C ALA A 97 -6.07 13.44 16.35
N THR A 98 -4.89 13.83 16.84
CA THR A 98 -3.65 13.03 16.76
C THR A 98 -3.80 11.61 17.30
N ASN A 99 -4.61 11.43 18.36
CA ASN A 99 -4.80 10.13 19.02
C ASN A 99 -6.04 9.36 18.53
N GLN A 100 -6.76 9.89 17.54
CA GLN A 100 -7.96 9.25 17.01
C GLN A 100 -7.62 8.34 15.84
N ILE A 101 -7.97 7.06 15.95
CA ILE A 101 -7.93 6.14 14.81
C ILE A 101 -9.23 6.36 14.02
N PRO A 102 -9.15 6.64 12.70
CA PRO A 102 -10.35 6.77 11.87
C PRO A 102 -11.08 5.44 11.79
N GLN A 103 -12.41 5.49 11.77
CA GLN A 103 -13.23 4.27 11.68
C GLN A 103 -13.52 3.86 10.24
N TYR A 104 -13.51 4.82 9.31
CA TYR A 104 -13.89 4.57 7.93
C TYR A 104 -12.96 5.30 6.97
N PHE A 105 -12.86 4.75 5.75
CA PHE A 105 -12.19 5.35 4.61
C PHE A 105 -13.14 5.41 3.43
N ASP A 106 -13.16 6.54 2.76
CA ASP A 106 -13.94 6.82 1.56
C ASP A 106 -13.01 6.68 0.34
N PHE A 107 -13.13 5.58 -0.38
CA PHE A 107 -12.30 5.30 -1.55
C PHE A 107 -12.57 6.25 -2.72
N ALA A 108 -13.78 6.78 -2.85
CA ALA A 108 -14.12 7.73 -3.92
C ALA A 108 -13.41 9.06 -3.73
N ASN A 109 -13.30 9.53 -2.49
CA ASN A 109 -12.63 10.78 -2.14
C ASN A 109 -11.17 10.57 -1.72
N GLY A 110 -10.70 9.32 -1.62
CA GLY A 110 -9.33 8.99 -1.24
C GLY A 110 -8.96 9.43 0.17
N SER A 111 -9.90 9.52 1.11
CA SER A 111 -9.66 10.08 2.44
C SER A 111 -10.44 9.41 3.56
N ILE A 112 -9.98 9.62 4.79
CA ILE A 112 -10.70 9.15 5.99
C ILE A 112 -12.05 9.86 6.13
N THR A 113 -13.01 9.16 6.78
CA THR A 113 -14.30 9.75 7.10
C THR A 113 -14.78 9.34 8.50
N SER A 114 -15.67 10.12 9.11
CA SER A 114 -16.23 9.87 10.43
C SER A 114 -17.47 8.97 10.35
N SER A 115 -17.80 8.28 11.46
CA SER A 115 -19.02 7.47 11.55
C SER A 115 -20.29 8.29 11.37
N MET A 116 -20.29 9.54 11.83
CA MET A 116 -21.43 10.45 11.70
C MET A 116 -21.66 10.85 10.25
N ALA A 117 -20.60 11.00 9.47
CA ALA A 117 -20.64 11.28 8.04
C ALA A 117 -21.21 10.10 7.25
N ARG A 118 -20.91 8.86 7.68
CA ARG A 118 -21.45 7.64 7.08
C ARG A 118 -22.97 7.55 7.25
N SER A 119 -23.51 7.81 8.45
CA SER A 119 -24.96 7.74 8.71
C SER A 119 -25.75 8.74 7.87
N ASN A 120 -25.22 9.95 7.68
CA ASN A 120 -25.88 10.97 6.86
C ASN A 120 -25.77 10.71 5.35
N SER A 121 -24.76 9.96 4.90
CA SER A 121 -24.58 9.60 3.48
C SER A 121 -25.34 8.34 3.07
N LEU A 122 -25.66 7.45 4.02
CA LEU A 122 -26.33 6.17 3.75
C LEU A 122 -27.77 6.33 3.24
N GLU A 123 -28.45 7.42 3.59
CA GLU A 123 -29.83 7.65 3.15
C GLU A 123 -29.94 8.21 1.71
N GLN A 124 -28.84 8.71 1.12
CA GLN A 124 -28.90 9.39 -0.18
C GLN A 124 -27.74 9.05 -1.15
N ASN A 125 -26.79 8.17 -0.80
CA ASN A 125 -25.61 7.99 -1.64
C ASN A 125 -25.61 6.63 -2.35
N PRO A 126 -25.67 6.59 -3.71
CA PRO A 126 -25.52 5.36 -4.50
C PRO A 126 -24.12 4.71 -4.40
N TYR A 127 -23.21 5.31 -3.67
CA TYR A 127 -21.80 4.89 -3.53
C TYR A 127 -21.51 4.19 -2.20
N GLN A 128 -22.47 3.44 -1.61
CA GLN A 128 -22.29 2.76 -0.31
C GLN A 128 -21.06 1.82 -0.28
N ASP A 129 -20.72 1.19 -1.40
CA ASP A 129 -19.57 0.26 -1.51
C ASP A 129 -18.22 0.97 -1.49
N GLN A 130 -18.21 2.30 -1.53
CA GLN A 130 -16.97 3.11 -1.54
C GLN A 130 -16.48 3.47 -0.15
N ILE A 131 -17.33 3.41 0.87
CA ILE A 131 -16.95 3.67 2.26
C ILE A 131 -16.76 2.34 2.99
N GLN A 132 -15.56 2.08 3.45
CA GLN A 132 -15.20 0.86 4.15
C GLN A 132 -14.64 1.15 5.54
N GLU A 133 -14.88 0.24 6.47
CA GLU A 133 -14.26 0.27 7.78
C GLU A 133 -12.73 0.20 7.65
N MET A 134 -12.05 1.13 8.29
CA MET A 134 -10.59 1.14 8.35
C MET A 134 -10.11 0.39 9.60
N ARG A 135 -9.50 -0.75 9.39
CA ARG A 135 -8.94 -1.56 10.48
C ARG A 135 -7.81 -0.79 11.17
N PRO A 136 -7.74 -0.79 12.51
CA PRO A 136 -6.70 -0.05 13.24
C PRO A 136 -5.26 -0.41 12.84
N GLY A 137 -5.00 -1.69 12.53
CA GLY A 137 -3.69 -2.15 12.04
C GLY A 137 -3.31 -1.54 10.69
N VAL A 138 -4.26 -1.48 9.75
CA VAL A 138 -4.07 -0.83 8.44
C VAL A 138 -3.74 0.65 8.65
N PHE A 139 -4.54 1.36 9.44
CA PHE A 139 -4.29 2.76 9.71
C PHE A 139 -2.89 3.02 10.28
N LYS A 140 -2.46 2.21 11.26
CA LYS A 140 -1.11 2.34 11.86
C LYS A 140 0.00 2.18 10.83
N VAL A 141 -0.09 1.18 9.96
CA VAL A 141 0.89 0.94 8.88
C VAL A 141 0.93 2.13 7.92
N LEU A 142 -0.22 2.56 7.41
CA LEU A 142 -0.30 3.67 6.46
C LEU A 142 0.11 5.00 7.08
N HIS A 143 -0.27 5.25 8.32
CA HIS A 143 0.16 6.45 9.05
C HIS A 143 1.69 6.46 9.25
N TYR A 144 2.30 5.32 9.54
CA TYR A 144 3.75 5.21 9.61
C TYR A 144 4.40 5.52 8.25
N PHE A 145 3.86 4.99 7.14
CA PHE A 145 4.35 5.35 5.80
C PHE A 145 4.23 6.85 5.51
N ASN A 146 3.14 7.47 5.96
CA ASN A 146 2.94 8.91 5.84
C ASN A 146 3.99 9.71 6.62
N LEU A 147 4.37 9.27 7.82
CA LEU A 147 5.44 9.87 8.61
C LEU A 147 6.80 9.73 7.92
N LEU A 148 7.12 8.55 7.37
CA LEU A 148 8.36 8.34 6.61
C LEU A 148 8.49 9.32 5.44
N ASP A 149 7.40 9.56 4.72
CA ASP A 149 7.38 10.54 3.63
C ASP A 149 7.62 11.98 4.11
N THR A 150 7.07 12.33 5.28
CA THR A 150 7.21 13.67 5.87
C THR A 150 8.68 13.94 6.24
N TYR A 151 9.40 12.92 6.70
CA TYR A 151 10.82 13.04 7.07
C TYR A 151 11.79 12.69 5.96
N ASN A 152 11.32 12.48 4.72
CA ASN A 152 12.13 12.08 3.56
C ASN A 152 12.99 10.83 3.82
N GLN A 153 12.50 9.89 4.63
CA GLN A 153 13.21 8.68 4.99
C GLN A 153 12.82 7.54 4.05
N ASP A 154 13.79 7.05 3.30
CA ASP A 154 13.65 5.84 2.49
C ASP A 154 14.22 4.64 3.27
N LEU A 155 13.38 4.09 4.14
CA LEU A 155 13.77 2.97 4.99
C LEU A 155 13.54 1.63 4.27
N ASN A 156 14.46 0.70 4.50
CA ASN A 156 14.32 -0.68 4.04
C ASN A 156 13.21 -1.43 4.83
N ALA A 157 12.75 -2.57 4.31
CA ALA A 157 11.70 -3.38 4.92
C ALA A 157 12.02 -3.79 6.37
N GLN A 158 13.28 -4.06 6.69
CA GLN A 158 13.71 -4.47 8.02
C GLN A 158 13.50 -3.37 9.06
N THR A 159 13.83 -2.13 8.73
CA THR A 159 13.58 -0.98 9.61
C THR A 159 12.08 -0.72 9.77
N ILE A 160 11.29 -0.90 8.71
CA ILE A 160 9.83 -0.82 8.78
C ILE A 160 9.29 -1.85 9.77
N LEU A 161 9.72 -3.12 9.68
CA LEU A 161 9.27 -4.17 10.60
C LEU A 161 9.67 -3.88 12.05
N MET A 162 10.88 -3.37 12.31
CA MET A 162 11.32 -3.01 13.66
C MET A 162 10.39 -1.95 14.29
N GLN A 163 9.95 -0.97 13.53
CA GLN A 163 9.03 0.07 14.01
C GLN A 163 7.60 -0.45 14.24
N LEU A 164 7.20 -1.46 13.48
CA LEU A 164 5.89 -2.11 13.62
C LEU A 164 5.90 -3.24 14.69
N ASN A 165 7.00 -3.43 15.40
CA ASN A 165 7.20 -4.55 16.34
C ASN A 165 6.23 -4.54 17.52
N SER A 166 5.66 -3.38 17.87
CA SER A 166 4.64 -3.26 18.92
C SER A 166 3.23 -3.70 18.48
N MET A 167 3.06 -4.14 17.24
CA MET A 167 1.75 -4.58 16.72
C MET A 167 1.57 -6.08 16.97
N ASN A 168 0.47 -6.44 17.65
CA ASN A 168 0.18 -7.83 18.03
C ASN A 168 -0.07 -8.77 16.82
N ASP A 169 -0.45 -8.25 15.67
CA ASP A 169 -0.76 -9.01 14.45
C ASP A 169 -0.16 -8.28 13.23
N ARG A 170 1.16 -8.24 13.19
CA ARG A 170 1.93 -7.46 12.22
C ARG A 170 1.74 -8.00 10.80
N SER A 171 1.87 -9.31 10.60
CA SER A 171 1.71 -9.95 9.29
C SER A 171 0.33 -9.67 8.69
N ARG A 172 -0.73 -9.88 9.47
CA ARG A 172 -2.10 -9.59 9.06
C ARG A 172 -2.33 -8.11 8.77
N SER A 173 -1.73 -7.21 9.55
CA SER A 173 -1.85 -5.76 9.33
C SER A 173 -1.17 -5.34 8.04
N LEU A 174 -0.01 -5.89 7.71
CA LEU A 174 0.71 -5.64 6.47
C LEU A 174 -0.06 -6.18 5.26
N ASN A 175 -0.56 -7.41 5.33
CA ASN A 175 -1.37 -8.00 4.26
C ASN A 175 -2.65 -7.19 4.00
N ASN A 176 -3.38 -6.83 5.07
CA ASN A 176 -4.56 -5.98 4.96
C ASN A 176 -4.22 -4.58 4.41
N SER A 177 -3.04 -4.04 4.71
CA SER A 177 -2.59 -2.74 4.18
C SER A 177 -2.28 -2.83 2.70
N LEU A 178 -1.67 -3.92 2.26
CA LEU A 178 -1.43 -4.19 0.85
C LEU A 178 -2.77 -4.27 0.08
N ALA A 179 -3.71 -5.08 0.57
CA ALA A 179 -5.05 -5.20 -0.02
C ALA A 179 -5.82 -3.86 -0.04
N PHE A 180 -5.69 -3.06 1.01
CA PHE A 180 -6.27 -1.72 1.07
C PHE A 180 -5.69 -0.79 0.00
N LEU A 181 -4.37 -0.76 -0.15
CA LEU A 181 -3.69 0.08 -1.15
C LEU A 181 -4.02 -0.34 -2.57
N GLN A 182 -4.10 -1.64 -2.84
CA GLN A 182 -4.57 -2.19 -4.11
C GLN A 182 -5.99 -1.70 -4.43
N LYS A 183 -6.92 -1.85 -3.49
CA LYS A 183 -8.29 -1.38 -3.64
C LYS A 183 -8.34 0.12 -3.89
N HIS A 184 -7.58 0.91 -3.13
CA HIS A 184 -7.51 2.35 -3.30
C HIS A 184 -7.02 2.73 -4.70
N LEU A 185 -5.94 2.12 -5.17
CA LEU A 185 -5.43 2.37 -6.51
C LEU A 185 -6.44 2.00 -7.59
N SER A 186 -7.14 0.86 -7.48
CA SER A 186 -8.21 0.48 -8.40
C SER A 186 -9.31 1.52 -8.53
N PHE A 187 -9.74 2.06 -7.39
CA PHE A 187 -10.73 3.13 -7.39
C PHE A 187 -10.22 4.37 -8.14
N MET A 188 -8.99 4.78 -7.88
CA MET A 188 -8.42 5.98 -8.47
C MET A 188 -8.20 5.88 -9.97
N ILE A 189 -7.81 4.70 -10.48
CA ILE A 189 -7.56 4.51 -11.92
C ILE A 189 -8.73 3.88 -12.67
N HIS A 190 -9.83 3.56 -11.98
CA HIS A 190 -11.02 2.88 -12.53
C HIS A 190 -10.70 1.56 -13.25
N LYS A 191 -9.75 0.78 -12.71
CA LYS A 191 -9.32 -0.51 -13.26
C LYS A 191 -9.26 -1.57 -12.18
N GLU A 192 -9.60 -2.82 -12.53
CA GLU A 192 -9.37 -4.00 -11.71
C GLU A 192 -8.11 -4.73 -12.18
N PHE A 193 -7.30 -5.20 -11.23
CA PHE A 193 -6.10 -5.98 -11.51
C PHE A 193 -6.39 -7.48 -11.38
N LYS A 194 -6.02 -8.26 -12.38
CA LYS A 194 -6.29 -9.72 -12.43
C LYS A 194 -5.40 -10.52 -11.47
N SER A 195 -4.20 -10.02 -11.20
CA SER A 195 -3.19 -10.67 -10.34
C SER A 195 -3.55 -10.72 -8.87
N TRP A 196 -4.62 -10.04 -8.44
CA TRP A 196 -5.05 -10.04 -7.03
C TRP A 196 -5.46 -11.39 -6.49
N LYS A 197 -5.92 -12.28 -7.36
CA LYS A 197 -6.33 -13.64 -7.03
C LYS A 197 -5.15 -14.60 -6.77
N LEU A 198 -3.91 -14.13 -6.93
CA LEU A 198 -2.71 -14.93 -6.73
C LEU A 198 -2.09 -14.77 -5.33
N VAL A 199 -2.60 -13.85 -4.52
CA VAL A 199 -2.05 -13.48 -3.21
C VAL A 199 -2.97 -13.87 -2.04
N ASP A 200 -4.14 -14.49 -2.32
CA ASP A 200 -5.06 -15.04 -1.32
C ASP A 200 -4.60 -16.40 -0.77
#